data_37c420d5a5c98e91bf98f562d73bb808
#
_entry.id   37c420d5a5c98e91bf98f562d73bb808
#
_cell.length_a   1.000
_cell.length_b   1.000
_cell.length_c   1.000
_cell.angle_alpha   90.00
_cell.angle_beta   90.00
_cell.angle_gamma   90.00
#
_symmetry.space_group_name_H-M   'P 1'
#
loop_
_entity.id
_entity.type
_entity.pdbx_description
1 polymer ?
#
loop_
_entity_poly.entity_id
_entity_poly.type
_entity_poly.pdbx_seq_one_letter_code
_entity_poly.pdbx_strand_id
1 'polypeptide(L)'
;MTDSATDTIVAIATAPGRGGVGVVRLSGPNALVIAMKLVGQRQFTPRTAHFSRFRDLVGEVIDEGLLLWFPAPASFTGEEVVELQGHGGPVLLDMLVATCIHHGARQARAGEFSERAFLNDRLDLTQAEAIADLIDAGTRESARAAMHSLQGAFSREVNALVEQLIQLRIYVEAAIDFPEEEIDFLSEGGVADDLNGVITQAETVLASARQGRLVREGLTLVIAGRPNAGKSSLMNALAGHEAAIVTEVAGTTRDVLREAIQLDGMPLNLIDTAGLRDSPDRVEQEGIRRAFAEIRKADRLLVVLDSTEPPADLTDLTSLLPQSQQQLDDLALPVTRVLNKADLSGLTPGAHPTLADTFVISATTGEGLAELRQHLKTAAGYQGAEQSRFSARRRHITALKQALAALHNGHDQLYQHAAGELLAEDLRAAQHALEEITGVFTADDLLGRIFSSFCIGK
;
A
#
# COMPACT_ATOMS: atom_id res chain seq x y z
N MET A 1 -1.24 21.56 17.44
CA MET A 1 -1.02 20.41 18.33
C MET A 1 -2.12 20.38 19.36
N THR A 2 -3.16 19.60 19.15
CA THR A 2 -4.16 19.33 20.19
C THR A 2 -3.56 18.27 21.10
N ASP A 3 -3.67 18.49 22.39
CA ASP A 3 -3.16 17.69 23.52
C ASP A 3 -3.61 16.22 23.43
N SER A 4 -3.01 15.43 22.53
CA SER A 4 -3.39 14.04 22.26
C SER A 4 -2.93 13.07 23.37
N ALA A 5 -2.11 13.53 24.30
CA ALA A 5 -1.57 12.73 25.40
C ALA A 5 -2.53 12.58 26.61
N THR A 6 -3.68 13.26 26.61
CA THR A 6 -4.55 13.35 27.80
C THR A 6 -5.96 12.79 27.60
N ASP A 7 -6.41 12.49 26.39
CA ASP A 7 -7.76 12.02 26.12
C ASP A 7 -7.82 10.48 25.91
N THR A 8 -9.01 9.94 26.17
CA THR A 8 -9.31 8.52 25.91
C THR A 8 -10.19 8.41 24.68
N ILE A 9 -9.80 7.57 23.72
CA ILE A 9 -10.51 7.31 22.49
C ILE A 9 -11.25 5.99 22.52
N VAL A 10 -12.34 5.90 21.73
CA VAL A 10 -13.14 4.68 21.54
C VAL A 10 -13.52 4.50 20.10
N ALA A 11 -13.48 3.26 19.61
CA ALA A 11 -14.06 2.89 18.31
C ALA A 11 -14.44 1.41 18.24
N ILE A 12 -15.26 1.06 17.26
CA ILE A 12 -15.50 -0.33 16.83
C ILE A 12 -14.23 -0.80 16.10
N ALA A 13 -13.62 -1.89 16.58
CA ALA A 13 -12.39 -2.45 16.03
C ALA A 13 -12.61 -3.60 15.04
N THR A 14 -13.83 -4.13 14.93
CA THR A 14 -14.21 -5.16 13.95
C THR A 14 -14.74 -4.55 12.67
N ALA A 15 -14.66 -5.29 11.56
CA ALA A 15 -15.17 -4.84 10.27
C ALA A 15 -16.69 -4.49 10.37
N PRO A 16 -17.17 -3.49 9.60
CA PRO A 16 -18.57 -3.12 9.57
C PRO A 16 -19.43 -4.29 9.03
N GLY A 17 -20.65 -4.42 9.59
CA GLY A 17 -21.61 -5.47 9.19
C GLY A 17 -22.14 -6.26 10.38
N ARG A 18 -22.78 -7.40 10.10
CA ARG A 18 -23.31 -8.30 11.12
C ARG A 18 -22.36 -9.48 11.29
N GLY A 19 -21.92 -9.73 12.52
CA GLY A 19 -21.04 -10.85 12.86
C GLY A 19 -21.42 -11.50 14.17
N GLY A 20 -20.91 -12.69 14.44
CA GLY A 20 -21.10 -13.37 15.73
C GLY A 20 -20.40 -12.64 16.88
N VAL A 21 -19.29 -11.93 16.60
CA VAL A 21 -18.52 -11.17 17.58
C VAL A 21 -18.25 -9.76 17.04
N GLY A 22 -18.39 -8.77 17.93
CA GLY A 22 -17.98 -7.39 17.70
C GLY A 22 -17.09 -6.90 18.83
N VAL A 23 -16.12 -6.06 18.51
CA VAL A 23 -15.14 -5.52 19.46
C VAL A 23 -15.21 -4.00 19.46
N VAL A 24 -15.42 -3.42 20.63
CA VAL A 24 -15.23 -1.98 20.90
C VAL A 24 -13.93 -1.82 21.67
N ARG A 25 -13.03 -0.98 21.18
CA ARG A 25 -11.71 -0.72 21.78
C ARG A 25 -11.63 0.68 22.33
N LEU A 26 -11.10 0.80 23.54
CA LEU A 26 -10.75 2.07 24.17
C LEU A 26 -9.22 2.15 24.32
N SER A 27 -8.63 3.34 24.17
CA SER A 27 -7.22 3.62 24.45
C SER A 27 -7.08 4.99 25.11
N GLY A 28 -6.24 5.09 26.13
CA GLY A 28 -5.94 6.31 26.85
C GLY A 28 -6.10 6.19 28.37
N PRO A 29 -5.77 7.25 29.13
CA PRO A 29 -5.63 7.20 30.57
C PRO A 29 -6.89 6.78 31.34
N ASN A 30 -8.07 7.03 30.79
CA ASN A 30 -9.35 6.69 31.44
C ASN A 30 -10.00 5.42 30.88
N ALA A 31 -9.34 4.64 30.01
CA ALA A 31 -9.94 3.48 29.34
C ALA A 31 -10.50 2.46 30.34
N LEU A 32 -9.71 2.11 31.36
CA LEU A 32 -10.13 1.17 32.41
C LEU A 32 -11.24 1.75 33.28
N VAL A 33 -11.18 3.03 33.65
CA VAL A 33 -12.19 3.70 34.47
C VAL A 33 -13.55 3.73 33.78
N ILE A 34 -13.55 4.03 32.48
CA ILE A 34 -14.77 4.01 31.64
C ILE A 34 -15.35 2.60 31.57
N ALA A 35 -14.54 1.59 31.32
CA ALA A 35 -14.96 0.21 31.27
C ALA A 35 -15.54 -0.28 32.61
N MET A 36 -14.94 0.09 33.74
CA MET A 36 -15.46 -0.21 35.07
C MET A 36 -16.87 0.35 35.30
N LYS A 37 -17.19 1.55 34.78
CA LYS A 37 -18.53 2.13 34.86
C LYS A 37 -19.55 1.35 34.06
N LEU A 38 -19.17 0.87 32.85
CA LEU A 38 -20.07 0.08 32.00
C LEU A 38 -20.45 -1.27 32.62
N VAL A 39 -19.53 -1.92 33.33
CA VAL A 39 -19.74 -3.27 33.84
C VAL A 39 -20.09 -3.32 35.34
N GLY A 40 -19.94 -2.20 36.04
CA GLY A 40 -20.22 -2.14 37.50
C GLY A 40 -19.21 -2.90 38.37
N GLN A 41 -18.10 -3.36 37.80
CA GLN A 41 -17.04 -4.12 38.50
C GLN A 41 -15.83 -3.23 38.70
N ARG A 42 -15.12 -3.39 39.83
CA ARG A 42 -14.02 -2.50 40.22
C ARG A 42 -12.62 -3.11 40.08
N GLN A 43 -12.50 -4.41 39.82
CA GLN A 43 -11.21 -5.09 39.72
C GLN A 43 -11.19 -6.01 38.50
N PHE A 44 -10.12 -5.89 37.73
CA PHE A 44 -9.80 -6.73 36.57
C PHE A 44 -8.36 -7.20 36.65
N THR A 45 -8.13 -8.44 36.25
CA THR A 45 -6.78 -8.98 36.06
C THR A 45 -6.31 -8.66 34.64
N PRO A 46 -5.12 -8.06 34.46
CA PRO A 46 -4.57 -7.78 33.14
C PRO A 46 -4.52 -9.03 32.24
N ARG A 47 -4.84 -8.85 30.96
CA ARG A 47 -4.79 -9.89 29.91
C ARG A 47 -5.61 -11.15 30.21
N THR A 48 -6.60 -11.03 31.07
CA THR A 48 -7.54 -12.10 31.39
C THR A 48 -8.92 -11.75 30.83
N ALA A 49 -9.57 -12.70 30.21
CA ALA A 49 -10.93 -12.53 29.72
C ALA A 49 -11.93 -12.59 30.88
N HIS A 50 -12.60 -11.48 31.13
CA HIS A 50 -13.62 -11.36 32.18
C HIS A 50 -15.02 -11.37 31.55
N PHE A 51 -15.82 -12.40 31.82
CA PHE A 51 -17.22 -12.37 31.41
C PHE A 51 -17.95 -11.23 32.14
N SER A 52 -18.61 -10.35 31.40
CA SER A 52 -19.17 -9.11 31.90
C SER A 52 -20.50 -8.78 31.22
N ARG A 53 -21.38 -8.07 31.96
CA ARG A 53 -22.59 -7.47 31.40
C ARG A 53 -22.32 -6.00 31.14
N PHE A 54 -22.43 -5.61 29.90
CA PHE A 54 -22.29 -4.21 29.48
C PHE A 54 -23.61 -3.48 29.67
N ARG A 55 -23.61 -2.38 30.39
CA ARG A 55 -24.80 -1.64 30.77
C ARG A 55 -24.83 -0.25 30.18
N ASP A 56 -26.01 0.24 29.88
CA ASP A 56 -26.23 1.61 29.47
C ASP A 56 -26.24 2.59 30.66
N LEU A 57 -26.60 3.85 30.40
CA LEU A 57 -26.63 4.93 31.37
C LEU A 57 -27.70 4.81 32.43
N VAL A 58 -28.77 4.05 32.15
CA VAL A 58 -29.87 3.79 33.10
C VAL A 58 -29.70 2.45 33.81
N GLY A 59 -28.62 1.70 33.49
CA GLY A 59 -28.30 0.43 34.13
C GLY A 59 -28.88 -0.80 33.43
N GLU A 60 -29.58 -0.65 32.30
CA GLU A 60 -30.04 -1.76 31.50
C GLU A 60 -28.90 -2.47 30.79
N VAL A 61 -29.02 -3.79 30.60
CA VAL A 61 -27.99 -4.58 29.93
C VAL A 61 -28.11 -4.37 28.43
N ILE A 62 -27.07 -3.81 27.84
CA ILE A 62 -26.91 -3.68 26.36
C ILE A 62 -26.57 -5.04 25.79
N ASP A 63 -25.54 -5.70 26.37
CA ASP A 63 -25.03 -6.98 25.90
C ASP A 63 -24.24 -7.72 27.01
N GLU A 64 -23.94 -9.00 26.76
CA GLU A 64 -23.07 -9.82 27.61
C GLU A 64 -21.88 -10.31 26.78
N GLY A 65 -20.68 -10.27 27.36
CA GLY A 65 -19.48 -10.64 26.61
C GLY A 65 -18.22 -10.65 27.46
N LEU A 66 -17.09 -10.44 26.80
CA LEU A 66 -15.77 -10.45 27.45
C LEU A 66 -15.22 -9.04 27.51
N LEU A 67 -14.63 -8.71 28.65
CA LEU A 67 -13.78 -7.53 28.84
C LEU A 67 -12.33 -8.01 28.97
N LEU A 68 -11.44 -7.41 28.17
CA LEU A 68 -9.98 -7.59 28.28
C LEU A 68 -9.34 -6.25 28.55
N TRP A 69 -8.40 -6.24 29.50
CA TRP A 69 -7.62 -5.07 29.87
C TRP A 69 -6.14 -5.31 29.61
N PHE A 70 -5.51 -4.35 28.92
CA PHE A 70 -4.07 -4.33 28.59
C PHE A 70 -3.47 -3.05 29.20
N PRO A 71 -2.76 -3.15 30.35
CA PRO A 71 -2.18 -1.98 30.99
C PRO A 71 -0.99 -1.42 30.20
N ALA A 72 -0.80 -0.12 30.30
CA ALA A 72 0.38 0.58 29.80
C ALA A 72 1.66 0.06 30.49
N PRO A 73 2.84 0.08 29.83
CA PRO A 73 3.06 0.37 28.41
C PRO A 73 2.87 -0.85 27.50
N ALA A 74 2.51 -2.01 28.06
CA ALA A 74 2.52 -3.28 27.36
C ALA A 74 1.14 -3.54 26.67
N SER A 75 0.66 -2.60 25.86
CA SER A 75 -0.54 -2.65 25.06
C SER A 75 -0.22 -2.35 23.59
N PHE A 76 -1.24 -2.34 22.73
CA PHE A 76 -1.07 -2.01 21.30
C PHE A 76 -0.61 -0.57 21.10
N THR A 77 -1.28 0.38 21.75
CA THR A 77 -0.95 1.82 21.63
C THR A 77 0.14 2.29 22.60
N GLY A 78 0.58 1.45 23.53
CA GLY A 78 1.44 1.86 24.64
C GLY A 78 0.68 2.53 25.81
N GLU A 79 -0.62 2.80 25.64
CA GLU A 79 -1.49 3.38 26.67
C GLU A 79 -2.29 2.30 27.41
N GLU A 80 -3.16 2.71 28.36
CA GLU A 80 -4.20 1.82 28.87
C GLU A 80 -5.17 1.44 27.75
N VAL A 81 -5.34 0.15 27.46
CA VAL A 81 -6.25 -0.34 26.44
C VAL A 81 -7.27 -1.30 27.04
N VAL A 82 -8.55 -1.11 26.69
CA VAL A 82 -9.61 -2.04 27.04
C VAL A 82 -10.36 -2.46 25.79
N GLU A 83 -10.66 -3.75 25.69
CA GLU A 83 -11.52 -4.31 24.66
C GLU A 83 -12.80 -4.87 25.30
N LEU A 84 -13.93 -4.45 24.74
CA LEU A 84 -15.26 -4.95 25.05
C LEU A 84 -15.69 -5.83 23.86
N GLN A 85 -15.75 -7.13 24.08
CA GLN A 85 -16.07 -8.12 23.05
C GLN A 85 -17.47 -8.66 23.32
N GLY A 86 -18.44 -8.27 22.51
CA GLY A 86 -19.83 -8.68 22.58
C GLY A 86 -20.32 -9.26 21.26
N HIS A 87 -21.64 -9.25 21.03
CA HIS A 87 -22.22 -9.65 19.77
C HIS A 87 -22.01 -8.55 18.69
N GLY A 88 -21.72 -8.98 17.46
CA GLY A 88 -21.37 -8.09 16.35
C GLY A 88 -22.56 -7.46 15.63
N GLY A 89 -23.58 -7.05 16.38
CA GLY A 89 -24.70 -6.28 15.85
C GLY A 89 -24.37 -4.79 15.80
N PRO A 90 -24.51 -4.09 14.64
CA PRO A 90 -24.14 -2.67 14.53
C PRO A 90 -24.80 -1.78 15.60
N VAL A 91 -26.07 -1.99 15.88
CA VAL A 91 -26.81 -1.22 16.90
C VAL A 91 -26.22 -1.42 18.29
N LEU A 92 -25.86 -2.66 18.66
CA LEU A 92 -25.28 -2.96 19.98
C LEU A 92 -23.90 -2.30 20.12
N LEU A 93 -23.08 -2.37 19.08
CA LEU A 93 -21.76 -1.76 19.07
C LEU A 93 -21.83 -0.23 19.14
N ASP A 94 -22.78 0.38 18.43
CA ASP A 94 -23.02 1.83 18.48
C ASP A 94 -23.50 2.26 19.89
N MET A 95 -24.37 1.48 20.54
CA MET A 95 -24.80 1.75 21.92
C MET A 95 -23.61 1.68 22.89
N LEU A 96 -22.72 0.70 22.74
CA LEU A 96 -21.51 0.59 23.57
C LEU A 96 -20.58 1.81 23.37
N VAL A 97 -20.32 2.21 22.12
CA VAL A 97 -19.51 3.39 21.79
C VAL A 97 -20.15 4.66 22.40
N ALA A 98 -21.46 4.87 22.20
CA ALA A 98 -22.17 6.04 22.75
C ALA A 98 -22.08 6.09 24.29
N THR A 99 -22.21 4.95 24.96
CA THR A 99 -22.07 4.85 26.42
C THR A 99 -20.65 5.17 26.87
N CYS A 100 -19.62 4.69 26.15
CA CYS A 100 -18.21 5.04 26.43
C CYS A 100 -17.97 6.55 26.26
N ILE A 101 -18.53 7.15 25.22
CA ILE A 101 -18.42 8.60 24.97
C ILE A 101 -19.07 9.40 26.10
N HIS A 102 -20.25 9.00 26.54
CA HIS A 102 -20.93 9.64 27.69
C HIS A 102 -20.08 9.58 28.97
N HIS A 103 -19.32 8.50 29.15
CA HIS A 103 -18.41 8.34 30.29
C HIS A 103 -17.07 9.04 30.14
N GLY A 104 -16.85 9.80 29.07
CA GLY A 104 -15.69 10.67 28.87
C GLY A 104 -14.67 10.20 27.84
N ALA A 105 -14.98 9.19 27.04
CA ALA A 105 -14.19 8.88 25.84
C ALA A 105 -14.55 9.84 24.70
N ARG A 106 -13.66 10.01 23.75
CA ARG A 106 -13.92 10.64 22.45
C ARG A 106 -13.91 9.57 21.36
N GLN A 107 -14.73 9.74 20.34
CA GLN A 107 -14.63 8.86 19.16
C GLN A 107 -13.25 9.00 18.49
N ALA A 108 -12.63 7.87 18.17
CA ALA A 108 -11.34 7.84 17.49
C ALA A 108 -11.45 8.33 16.04
N ARG A 109 -10.43 9.03 15.58
CA ARG A 109 -10.21 9.33 14.16
C ARG A 109 -9.79 8.05 13.40
N ALA A 110 -9.82 8.10 12.08
CA ALA A 110 -9.26 7.05 11.23
C ALA A 110 -7.77 6.85 11.57
N GLY A 111 -7.33 5.59 11.76
CA GLY A 111 -5.95 5.23 12.08
C GLY A 111 -5.41 5.67 13.42
N GLU A 112 -6.21 6.27 14.31
CA GLU A 112 -5.70 6.92 15.53
C GLU A 112 -5.06 5.95 16.53
N PHE A 113 -5.49 4.71 16.61
CA PHE A 113 -4.84 3.72 17.46
C PHE A 113 -3.42 3.39 16.96
N SER A 114 -3.23 3.25 15.64
CA SER A 114 -1.91 3.03 15.03
C SER A 114 -1.02 4.28 15.11
N GLU A 115 -1.60 5.48 14.97
CA GLU A 115 -0.93 6.77 15.16
C GLU A 115 -0.38 6.87 16.59
N ARG A 116 -1.18 6.53 17.62
CA ARG A 116 -0.73 6.50 19.02
C ARG A 116 0.34 5.44 19.27
N ALA A 117 0.22 4.26 18.64
CA ALA A 117 1.24 3.24 18.72
C ALA A 117 2.59 3.72 18.14
N PHE A 118 2.56 4.46 17.03
CA PHE A 118 3.74 5.10 16.45
C PHE A 118 4.31 6.19 17.37
N LEU A 119 3.47 7.12 17.85
CA LEU A 119 3.89 8.23 18.74
C LEU A 119 4.43 7.74 20.10
N ASN A 120 4.06 6.55 20.53
CA ASN A 120 4.53 5.91 21.77
C ASN A 120 5.65 4.88 21.51
N ASP A 121 6.35 4.95 20.36
CA ASP A 121 7.49 4.10 19.99
C ASP A 121 7.19 2.58 20.06
N ARG A 122 5.91 2.19 19.85
CA ARG A 122 5.52 0.77 19.78
C ARG A 122 5.73 0.18 18.39
N LEU A 123 5.61 1.02 17.39
CA LEU A 123 5.76 0.70 15.97
C LEU A 123 6.49 1.85 15.29
N ASP A 124 7.32 1.56 14.31
CA ASP A 124 7.75 2.57 13.36
C ASP A 124 6.67 2.80 12.28
N LEU A 125 6.89 3.80 11.43
CA LEU A 125 5.89 4.18 10.42
C LEU A 125 5.65 3.07 9.39
N THR A 126 6.68 2.31 9.01
CA THR A 126 6.54 1.20 8.05
C THR A 126 5.76 0.04 8.67
N GLN A 127 5.94 -0.24 9.95
CA GLN A 127 5.20 -1.24 10.70
C GLN A 127 3.73 -0.82 10.89
N ALA A 128 3.47 0.46 11.18
CA ALA A 128 2.11 0.98 11.27
C ALA A 128 1.38 0.84 9.91
N GLU A 129 2.03 1.20 8.81
CA GLU A 129 1.48 1.01 7.46
C GLU A 129 1.25 -0.47 7.11
N ALA A 130 2.11 -1.36 7.59
CA ALA A 130 1.99 -2.81 7.35
C ALA A 130 0.73 -3.41 7.99
N ILE A 131 0.19 -2.82 9.07
CA ILE A 131 -1.09 -3.24 9.66
C ILE A 131 -2.23 -3.03 8.65
N ALA A 132 -2.29 -1.87 8.00
CA ALA A 132 -3.29 -1.61 6.97
C ALA A 132 -3.09 -2.55 5.77
N ASP A 133 -1.83 -2.72 5.32
CA ASP A 133 -1.49 -3.61 4.21
C ASP A 133 -1.88 -5.07 4.49
N LEU A 134 -1.73 -5.55 5.74
CA LEU A 134 -2.10 -6.90 6.14
C LEU A 134 -3.62 -7.12 6.10
N ILE A 135 -4.39 -6.09 6.46
CA ILE A 135 -5.84 -6.14 6.48
C ILE A 135 -6.42 -6.09 5.05
N ASP A 136 -5.81 -5.26 4.20
CA ASP A 136 -6.22 -5.06 2.81
C ASP A 136 -5.63 -6.09 1.84
N ALA A 137 -4.84 -7.05 2.36
CA ALA A 137 -4.14 -8.03 1.54
C ALA A 137 -5.11 -8.91 0.74
N GLY A 138 -5.06 -8.82 -0.58
CA GLY A 138 -5.87 -9.61 -1.51
C GLY A 138 -5.24 -10.93 -1.95
N THR A 139 -3.96 -11.19 -1.62
CA THR A 139 -3.26 -12.43 -1.96
C THR A 139 -2.50 -12.98 -0.75
N ARG A 140 -2.15 -14.28 -0.78
CA ARG A 140 -1.31 -14.88 0.28
C ARG A 140 0.06 -14.22 0.34
N GLU A 141 0.60 -13.88 -0.80
CA GLU A 141 1.90 -13.25 -0.96
C GLU A 141 1.89 -11.83 -0.39
N SER A 142 0.85 -11.04 -0.66
CA SER A 142 0.70 -9.70 -0.08
C SER A 142 0.54 -9.77 1.45
N ALA A 143 -0.23 -10.72 1.97
CA ALA A 143 -0.36 -10.92 3.42
C ALA A 143 0.97 -11.30 4.08
N ARG A 144 1.77 -12.20 3.46
CA ARG A 144 3.10 -12.55 3.96
C ARG A 144 4.06 -11.38 3.95
N ALA A 145 4.12 -10.63 2.84
CA ALA A 145 4.96 -9.46 2.71
C ALA A 145 4.60 -8.39 3.75
N ALA A 146 3.30 -8.12 3.96
CA ALA A 146 2.81 -7.22 4.99
C ALA A 146 3.18 -7.70 6.40
N MET A 147 3.06 -9.00 6.68
CA MET A 147 3.45 -9.56 7.98
C MET A 147 4.95 -9.43 8.24
N HIS A 148 5.81 -9.65 7.23
CA HIS A 148 7.24 -9.44 7.35
C HIS A 148 7.57 -7.96 7.60
N SER A 149 6.87 -7.01 6.95
CA SER A 149 7.01 -5.57 7.22
C SER A 149 6.59 -5.25 8.65
N LEU A 150 5.47 -5.79 9.14
CA LEU A 150 5.01 -5.62 10.52
C LEU A 150 6.04 -6.16 11.53
N GLN A 151 6.76 -7.23 11.19
CA GLN A 151 7.87 -7.76 11.98
C GLN A 151 9.17 -6.94 11.82
N GLY A 152 9.13 -5.82 11.14
CA GLY A 152 10.24 -4.88 10.97
C GLY A 152 11.28 -5.28 9.92
N ALA A 153 10.95 -6.17 8.96
CA ALA A 153 11.91 -6.58 7.95
C ALA A 153 12.38 -5.39 7.09
N PHE A 154 11.46 -4.54 6.66
CA PHE A 154 11.80 -3.36 5.86
C PHE A 154 12.53 -2.30 6.68
N SER A 155 12.08 -2.01 7.90
CA SER A 155 12.75 -1.06 8.81
C SER A 155 14.20 -1.45 9.08
N ARG A 156 14.48 -2.75 9.27
CA ARG A 156 15.87 -3.20 9.49
C ARG A 156 16.77 -2.93 8.29
N GLU A 157 16.29 -3.17 7.05
CA GLU A 157 17.05 -2.89 5.84
C GLU A 157 17.33 -1.37 5.69
N VAL A 158 16.32 -0.53 5.95
CA VAL A 158 16.47 0.94 5.89
C VAL A 158 17.40 1.44 7.00
N ASN A 159 17.21 0.98 8.24
CA ASN A 159 18.04 1.41 9.37
C ASN A 159 19.49 0.97 9.22
N ALA A 160 19.76 -0.22 8.65
CA ALA A 160 21.12 -0.66 8.35
C ALA A 160 21.80 0.27 7.34
N LEU A 161 21.06 0.74 6.33
CA LEU A 161 21.55 1.70 5.35
C LEU A 161 21.80 3.08 5.97
N VAL A 162 20.89 3.55 6.84
CA VAL A 162 21.05 4.82 7.57
C VAL A 162 22.28 4.76 8.48
N GLU A 163 22.49 3.66 9.19
CA GLU A 163 23.65 3.51 10.07
C GLU A 163 24.97 3.57 9.30
N GLN A 164 25.09 2.87 8.17
CA GLN A 164 26.27 2.96 7.30
C GLN A 164 26.51 4.38 6.81
N LEU A 165 25.43 5.08 6.47
CA LEU A 165 25.49 6.48 6.01
C LEU A 165 25.95 7.42 7.11
N ILE A 166 25.48 7.22 8.35
CA ILE A 166 25.93 7.97 9.53
C ILE A 166 27.43 7.75 9.76
N GLN A 167 27.92 6.50 9.71
CA GLN A 167 29.34 6.20 9.89
C GLN A 167 30.20 6.88 8.82
N LEU A 168 29.80 6.79 7.55
CA LEU A 168 30.50 7.46 6.46
C LEU A 168 30.51 8.98 6.65
N ARG A 169 29.37 9.58 7.04
CA ARG A 169 29.25 11.02 7.27
C ARG A 169 30.15 11.50 8.40
N ILE A 170 30.15 10.78 9.54
CA ILE A 170 31.03 11.10 10.69
C ILE A 170 32.50 11.12 10.22
N TYR A 171 32.90 10.13 9.42
CA TYR A 171 34.26 10.06 8.90
C TYR A 171 34.61 11.24 7.98
N VAL A 172 33.70 11.59 7.05
CA VAL A 172 33.87 12.72 6.14
C VAL A 172 33.90 14.05 6.89
N GLU A 173 32.98 14.27 7.84
CA GLU A 173 32.96 15.49 8.69
C GLU A 173 34.23 15.62 9.52
N ALA A 174 34.72 14.52 10.10
CA ALA A 174 36.00 14.53 10.83
C ALA A 174 37.18 14.87 9.92
N ALA A 175 37.22 14.35 8.69
CA ALA A 175 38.27 14.68 7.71
C ALA A 175 38.27 16.16 7.29
N ILE A 176 37.11 16.81 7.29
CA ILE A 176 36.96 18.26 6.99
C ILE A 176 37.44 19.10 8.19
N ASP A 177 37.11 18.70 9.44
CA ASP A 177 37.39 19.46 10.64
C ASP A 177 38.90 19.42 11.03
N PHE A 178 39.64 18.40 10.61
CA PHE A 178 41.05 18.21 10.93
C PHE A 178 41.96 18.20 9.68
N PRO A 179 42.03 19.30 8.91
CA PRO A 179 42.80 19.37 7.67
C PRO A 179 44.34 19.40 7.86
N GLU A 180 44.82 19.52 9.09
CA GLU A 180 46.27 19.63 9.42
C GLU A 180 46.96 18.25 9.56
N GLU A 181 46.21 17.15 9.50
CA GLU A 181 46.85 15.82 9.47
C GLU A 181 47.38 15.52 8.07
N GLU A 182 48.65 15.02 7.99
CA GLU A 182 49.37 14.75 6.74
C GLU A 182 48.73 13.69 5.83
N ILE A 183 47.60 13.13 6.20
CA ILE A 183 46.85 12.08 5.49
C ILE A 183 45.69 12.72 4.75
N ASP A 184 45.66 12.60 3.43
CA ASP A 184 44.45 12.95 2.63
C ASP A 184 43.37 11.87 2.86
N PHE A 185 42.62 12.02 3.95
CA PHE A 185 41.57 11.10 4.39
C PHE A 185 40.52 10.83 3.30
N LEU A 186 40.28 11.77 2.38
CA LEU A 186 39.31 11.61 1.30
C LEU A 186 39.83 10.71 0.18
N SER A 187 41.15 10.78 -0.14
CA SER A 187 41.75 9.99 -1.23
C SER A 187 42.34 8.65 -0.74
N GLU A 188 42.86 8.58 0.49
CA GLU A 188 43.51 7.39 1.03
C GLU A 188 42.62 6.58 1.98
N GLY A 189 41.55 7.18 2.49
CA GLY A 189 40.73 6.64 3.59
C GLY A 189 39.64 5.67 3.21
N GLY A 190 39.52 5.24 1.94
CA GLY A 190 38.48 4.30 1.54
C GLY A 190 37.08 4.90 1.44
N VAL A 191 36.91 6.23 1.60
CA VAL A 191 35.60 6.93 1.51
C VAL A 191 34.86 6.59 0.22
N ALA A 192 35.60 6.50 -0.91
CA ALA A 192 35.04 6.16 -2.20
C ALA A 192 34.46 4.72 -2.22
N ASP A 193 35.15 3.77 -1.62
CA ASP A 193 34.73 2.37 -1.56
C ASP A 193 33.52 2.23 -0.63
N ASP A 194 33.52 2.91 0.53
CA ASP A 194 32.40 2.92 1.48
C ASP A 194 31.17 3.57 0.84
N LEU A 195 31.32 4.71 0.15
CA LEU A 195 30.23 5.36 -0.58
C LEU A 195 29.64 4.47 -1.68
N ASN A 196 30.48 3.78 -2.46
CA ASN A 196 30.04 2.81 -3.46
C ASN A 196 29.30 1.63 -2.81
N GLY A 197 29.75 1.18 -1.64
CA GLY A 197 29.07 0.17 -0.85
C GLY A 197 27.65 0.60 -0.44
N VAL A 198 27.51 1.82 0.07
CA VAL A 198 26.21 2.41 0.45
C VAL A 198 25.29 2.56 -0.77
N ILE A 199 25.80 3.03 -1.91
CA ILE A 199 25.03 3.13 -3.16
C ILE A 199 24.51 1.77 -3.60
N THR A 200 25.39 0.75 -3.66
CA THR A 200 25.01 -0.61 -4.05
C THR A 200 23.93 -1.20 -3.15
N GLN A 201 24.05 -0.98 -1.85
CA GLN A 201 23.05 -1.43 -0.90
C GLN A 201 21.72 -0.68 -1.06
N ALA A 202 21.75 0.64 -1.28
CA ALA A 202 20.56 1.45 -1.53
C ALA A 202 19.82 1.00 -2.81
N GLU A 203 20.55 0.67 -3.87
CA GLU A 203 19.99 0.09 -5.09
C GLU A 203 19.34 -1.27 -4.85
N THR A 204 19.96 -2.12 -4.02
CA THR A 204 19.40 -3.44 -3.64
C THR A 204 18.11 -3.28 -2.85
N VAL A 205 18.06 -2.37 -1.88
CA VAL A 205 16.86 -2.06 -1.10
C VAL A 205 15.77 -1.48 -2.00
N LEU A 206 16.12 -0.59 -2.94
CA LEU A 206 15.17 -0.02 -3.91
C LEU A 206 14.60 -1.12 -4.83
N ALA A 207 15.41 -2.04 -5.30
CA ALA A 207 14.95 -3.16 -6.13
C ALA A 207 13.96 -4.04 -5.36
N SER A 208 14.27 -4.39 -4.10
CA SER A 208 13.38 -5.13 -3.21
C SER A 208 12.08 -4.37 -2.90
N ALA A 209 12.17 -3.05 -2.66
CA ALA A 209 11.00 -2.20 -2.41
C ALA A 209 10.07 -2.13 -3.64
N ARG A 210 10.62 -2.12 -4.86
CA ARG A 210 9.82 -2.20 -6.10
C ARG A 210 9.03 -3.50 -6.18
N GLN A 211 9.65 -4.65 -5.85
CA GLN A 211 8.96 -5.93 -5.78
C GLN A 211 7.88 -5.92 -4.70
N GLY A 212 8.19 -5.40 -3.51
CA GLY A 212 7.24 -5.26 -2.40
C GLY A 212 6.02 -4.40 -2.75
N ARG A 213 6.21 -3.34 -3.53
CA ARG A 213 5.10 -2.52 -4.05
C ARG A 213 4.21 -3.32 -5.00
N LEU A 214 4.81 -4.10 -5.92
CA LEU A 214 4.05 -4.90 -6.87
C LEU A 214 3.23 -5.99 -6.19
N VAL A 215 3.76 -6.62 -5.14
CA VAL A 215 3.01 -7.62 -4.37
C VAL A 215 1.88 -6.97 -3.56
N ARG A 216 2.03 -5.73 -3.12
CA ARG A 216 1.02 -4.98 -2.37
C ARG A 216 -0.04 -4.34 -3.28
N GLU A 217 0.39 -3.51 -4.23
CA GLU A 217 -0.50 -2.69 -5.08
C GLU A 217 -0.94 -3.43 -6.34
N GLY A 218 -0.12 -4.37 -6.79
CA GLY A 218 -0.31 -5.05 -8.06
C GLY A 218 0.02 -4.20 -9.26
N LEU A 219 -0.39 -4.69 -10.43
CA LEU A 219 -0.36 -4.00 -11.70
C LEU A 219 -1.77 -3.53 -12.04
N THR A 220 -1.94 -2.25 -12.36
CA THR A 220 -3.23 -1.70 -12.78
C THR A 220 -3.29 -1.61 -14.29
N LEU A 221 -4.21 -2.36 -14.91
CA LEU A 221 -4.44 -2.40 -16.36
C LEU A 221 -5.77 -1.74 -16.70
N VAL A 222 -5.75 -0.84 -17.67
CA VAL A 222 -6.95 -0.35 -18.35
C VAL A 222 -7.21 -1.22 -19.57
N ILE A 223 -8.40 -1.81 -19.65
CA ILE A 223 -8.81 -2.64 -20.79
C ILE A 223 -9.67 -1.79 -21.73
N ALA A 224 -9.20 -1.62 -22.97
CA ALA A 224 -9.86 -0.85 -24.01
C ALA A 224 -10.05 -1.67 -25.26
N GLY A 225 -10.93 -1.22 -26.17
CA GLY A 225 -11.18 -1.86 -27.45
C GLY A 225 -12.65 -1.83 -27.86
N ARG A 226 -12.91 -2.15 -29.13
CA ARG A 226 -14.25 -2.11 -29.70
C ARG A 226 -15.26 -3.04 -29.01
N PRO A 227 -16.56 -2.79 -29.07
CA PRO A 227 -17.58 -3.75 -28.65
C PRO A 227 -17.34 -5.12 -29.29
N ASN A 228 -17.60 -6.20 -28.56
CA ASN A 228 -17.46 -7.59 -29.02
C ASN A 228 -16.03 -8.05 -29.37
N ALA A 229 -14.99 -7.27 -29.09
CA ALA A 229 -13.59 -7.73 -29.21
C ALA A 229 -13.22 -8.84 -28.22
N GLY A 230 -14.08 -9.09 -27.21
CA GLY A 230 -13.88 -10.15 -26.22
C GLY A 230 -13.18 -9.67 -24.94
N LYS A 231 -13.32 -8.40 -24.56
CA LYS A 231 -12.75 -7.84 -23.30
C LYS A 231 -13.17 -8.62 -22.07
N SER A 232 -14.48 -8.82 -21.87
CA SER A 232 -14.99 -9.60 -20.72
C SER A 232 -14.54 -11.06 -20.75
N SER A 233 -14.45 -11.68 -21.94
CA SER A 233 -13.90 -13.03 -22.07
C SER A 233 -12.43 -13.10 -21.68
N LEU A 234 -11.64 -12.08 -22.07
CA LEU A 234 -10.24 -11.98 -21.67
C LEU A 234 -10.10 -11.75 -20.17
N MET A 235 -10.92 -10.88 -19.55
CA MET A 235 -10.94 -10.68 -18.10
C MET A 235 -11.20 -11.99 -17.38
N ASN A 236 -12.24 -12.72 -17.76
CA ASN A 236 -12.57 -14.04 -17.20
C ASN A 236 -11.43 -15.07 -17.42
N ALA A 237 -10.78 -15.06 -18.59
CA ALA A 237 -9.68 -15.97 -18.91
C ALA A 237 -8.40 -15.63 -18.15
N LEU A 238 -8.13 -14.34 -17.87
CA LEU A 238 -7.04 -13.90 -17.01
C LEU A 238 -7.32 -14.23 -15.53
N ALA A 239 -8.57 -14.09 -15.07
CA ALA A 239 -8.99 -14.49 -13.73
C ALA A 239 -8.75 -15.98 -13.47
N GLY A 240 -8.91 -16.82 -14.49
CA GLY A 240 -8.58 -18.25 -14.46
C GLY A 240 -9.28 -19.03 -13.34
N HIS A 241 -8.70 -20.19 -12.98
CA HIS A 241 -9.19 -21.03 -11.88
C HIS A 241 -8.74 -20.56 -10.49
N GLU A 242 -7.93 -19.52 -10.39
CA GLU A 242 -7.54 -18.89 -9.13
C GLU A 242 -8.55 -17.76 -8.84
N ALA A 243 -9.50 -18.11 -7.99
CA ALA A 243 -10.66 -17.31 -7.65
C ALA A 243 -10.32 -15.83 -7.42
N ALA A 244 -11.03 -14.94 -8.15
CA ALA A 244 -11.14 -13.55 -7.80
C ALA A 244 -11.50 -13.44 -6.31
N ILE A 245 -10.63 -12.85 -5.50
CA ILE A 245 -11.02 -12.41 -4.18
C ILE A 245 -11.87 -11.16 -4.42
N VAL A 246 -13.16 -11.39 -4.63
CA VAL A 246 -14.15 -10.31 -4.66
C VAL A 246 -14.22 -9.76 -3.24
N THR A 247 -13.45 -8.74 -2.96
CA THR A 247 -13.76 -7.87 -1.84
C THR A 247 -14.95 -7.02 -2.28
N GLU A 248 -16.16 -7.53 -2.04
CA GLU A 248 -17.35 -6.69 -2.04
C GLU A 248 -17.19 -5.66 -0.92
N VAL A 249 -16.64 -4.50 -1.24
CA VAL A 249 -16.80 -3.33 -0.38
C VAL A 249 -18.27 -2.92 -0.53
N ALA A 250 -19.08 -3.35 0.41
CA ALA A 250 -20.50 -3.01 0.46
C ALA A 250 -20.65 -1.48 0.48
N GLY A 251 -21.19 -0.91 -0.60
CA GLY A 251 -21.49 0.52 -0.70
C GLY A 251 -21.14 1.21 -2.03
N THR A 252 -20.48 0.55 -2.98
CA THR A 252 -19.98 1.19 -4.22
C THR A 252 -20.60 0.62 -5.50
N THR A 253 -21.90 0.38 -5.52
CA THR A 253 -22.62 -0.21 -6.68
C THR A 253 -22.71 0.71 -7.91
N ARG A 254 -21.94 1.82 -7.99
CA ARG A 254 -21.88 2.75 -9.13
C ARG A 254 -20.47 3.23 -9.48
N ASP A 255 -19.42 2.71 -8.83
CA ASP A 255 -18.04 3.05 -9.16
C ASP A 255 -17.51 2.11 -10.26
N VAL A 256 -16.53 2.61 -11.03
CA VAL A 256 -15.80 1.94 -12.11
C VAL A 256 -15.64 0.46 -11.81
N LEU A 257 -16.07 -0.43 -12.70
CA LEU A 257 -15.91 -1.88 -12.57
C LEU A 257 -14.42 -2.20 -12.46
N ARG A 258 -13.96 -2.37 -11.21
CA ARG A 258 -12.62 -2.88 -10.90
C ARG A 258 -12.76 -4.35 -10.57
N GLU A 259 -12.12 -5.18 -11.36
CA GLU A 259 -11.90 -6.57 -11.01
C GLU A 259 -10.48 -6.73 -10.51
N ALA A 260 -10.32 -7.21 -9.29
CA ALA A 260 -9.03 -7.61 -8.76
C ALA A 260 -8.86 -9.11 -8.96
N ILE A 261 -7.86 -9.50 -9.74
CA ILE A 261 -7.49 -10.89 -9.97
C ILE A 261 -6.05 -11.11 -9.52
N GLN A 262 -5.62 -12.36 -9.47
CA GLN A 262 -4.25 -12.70 -9.10
C GLN A 262 -3.50 -13.26 -10.32
N LEU A 263 -2.25 -12.85 -10.50
CA LEU A 263 -1.34 -13.37 -11.51
C LEU A 263 -0.07 -13.89 -10.82
N ASP A 264 -0.02 -15.19 -10.53
CA ASP A 264 1.09 -15.86 -9.84
C ASP A 264 1.53 -15.12 -8.54
N GLY A 265 0.57 -14.74 -7.69
CA GLY A 265 0.81 -14.03 -6.44
C GLY A 265 0.83 -12.50 -6.55
N MET A 266 0.96 -11.93 -7.74
CA MET A 266 0.85 -10.49 -7.97
C MET A 266 -0.63 -10.09 -8.17
N PRO A 267 -1.17 -9.12 -7.42
CA PRO A 267 -2.48 -8.57 -7.71
C PRO A 267 -2.52 -7.92 -9.10
N LEU A 268 -3.61 -8.09 -9.82
CA LEU A 268 -3.86 -7.47 -11.12
C LEU A 268 -5.20 -6.74 -11.05
N ASN A 269 -5.16 -5.42 -11.07
CA ASN A 269 -6.33 -4.56 -11.00
C ASN A 269 -6.78 -4.21 -12.42
N LEU A 270 -7.92 -4.74 -12.85
CA LEU A 270 -8.47 -4.51 -14.17
C LEU A 270 -9.51 -3.38 -14.12
N ILE A 271 -9.35 -2.36 -14.97
CA ILE A 271 -10.30 -1.27 -15.15
C ILE A 271 -10.94 -1.43 -16.52
N ASP A 272 -12.22 -1.79 -16.54
CA ASP A 272 -12.97 -1.91 -17.82
C ASP A 272 -13.50 -0.55 -18.27
N THR A 273 -13.12 -0.16 -19.48
CA THR A 273 -13.60 1.08 -20.13
C THR A 273 -14.95 0.93 -20.83
N ALA A 274 -15.58 -0.25 -20.81
CA ALA A 274 -16.86 -0.48 -21.48
C ALA A 274 -17.99 0.41 -20.94
N GLY A 275 -17.89 0.88 -19.69
CA GLY A 275 -18.80 1.83 -19.06
C GLY A 275 -18.54 3.31 -19.41
N LEU A 276 -17.45 3.64 -20.10
CA LEU A 276 -17.14 5.01 -20.52
C LEU A 276 -17.91 5.36 -21.79
N ARG A 277 -19.21 5.67 -21.65
CA ARG A 277 -20.03 6.18 -22.75
C ARG A 277 -20.34 7.63 -22.47
N ASP A 278 -20.27 8.47 -23.50
CA ASP A 278 -20.72 9.86 -23.41
C ASP A 278 -22.20 9.89 -23.01
N SER A 279 -22.50 10.50 -21.90
CA SER A 279 -23.87 10.66 -21.40
C SER A 279 -24.14 12.14 -21.12
N PRO A 280 -25.33 12.64 -21.46
CA PRO A 280 -25.76 13.98 -21.11
C PRO A 280 -26.12 14.14 -19.62
N ASP A 281 -26.20 13.05 -18.84
CA ASP A 281 -26.56 13.07 -17.43
C ASP A 281 -25.39 13.53 -16.56
N ARG A 282 -25.62 14.52 -15.70
CA ARG A 282 -24.61 15.08 -14.77
C ARG A 282 -24.02 14.05 -13.79
N VAL A 283 -24.81 13.05 -13.39
CA VAL A 283 -24.36 12.00 -12.46
C VAL A 283 -23.43 11.05 -13.17
N GLU A 284 -23.73 10.72 -14.45
CA GLU A 284 -22.87 9.87 -15.27
C GLU A 284 -21.58 10.60 -15.69
N GLN A 285 -21.63 11.91 -15.95
CA GLN A 285 -20.44 12.73 -16.22
C GLN A 285 -19.46 12.76 -15.04
N GLU A 286 -19.96 12.85 -13.79
CA GLU A 286 -19.10 12.78 -12.61
C GLU A 286 -18.49 11.36 -12.45
N GLY A 287 -19.25 10.31 -12.76
CA GLY A 287 -18.75 8.93 -12.82
C GLY A 287 -17.62 8.76 -13.85
N ILE A 288 -17.80 9.31 -15.05
CA ILE A 288 -16.79 9.31 -16.12
C ILE A 288 -15.54 10.07 -15.68
N ARG A 289 -15.68 11.24 -15.05
CA ARG A 289 -14.54 12.02 -14.54
C ARG A 289 -13.73 11.25 -13.50
N ARG A 290 -14.39 10.53 -12.59
CA ARG A 290 -13.73 9.67 -11.59
C ARG A 290 -13.03 8.51 -12.28
N ALA A 291 -13.65 7.89 -13.27
CA ALA A 291 -13.04 6.82 -14.04
C ALA A 291 -11.75 7.26 -14.72
N PHE A 292 -11.73 8.43 -15.37
CA PHE A 292 -10.51 8.98 -15.97
C PHE A 292 -9.43 9.33 -14.91
N ALA A 293 -9.82 9.77 -13.71
CA ALA A 293 -8.86 10.00 -12.63
C ALA A 293 -8.17 8.70 -12.19
N GLU A 294 -8.88 7.57 -12.22
CA GLU A 294 -8.30 6.25 -11.92
C GLU A 294 -7.49 5.70 -13.09
N ILE A 295 -7.96 5.86 -14.31
CA ILE A 295 -7.26 5.47 -15.52
C ILE A 295 -5.89 6.16 -15.63
N ARG A 296 -5.79 7.43 -15.23
CA ARG A 296 -4.51 8.18 -15.17
C ARG A 296 -3.49 7.58 -14.20
N LYS A 297 -3.92 6.75 -13.27
CA LYS A 297 -3.04 6.07 -12.31
C LYS A 297 -2.63 4.68 -12.78
N ALA A 298 -3.16 4.22 -13.92
CA ALA A 298 -2.87 2.91 -14.47
C ALA A 298 -1.41 2.79 -14.89
N ASP A 299 -0.90 1.58 -14.82
CA ASP A 299 0.47 1.26 -15.20
C ASP A 299 0.58 0.92 -16.70
N ARG A 300 -0.51 0.43 -17.32
CA ARG A 300 -0.50 -0.02 -18.72
C ARG A 300 -1.92 -0.05 -19.33
N LEU A 301 -1.99 0.19 -20.65
CA LEU A 301 -3.20 0.06 -21.45
C LEU A 301 -3.19 -1.27 -22.22
N LEU A 302 -4.24 -2.07 -22.04
CA LEU A 302 -4.45 -3.34 -22.73
C LEU A 302 -5.51 -3.14 -23.82
N VAL A 303 -5.12 -3.08 -25.10
CA VAL A 303 -6.02 -2.87 -26.23
C VAL A 303 -6.42 -4.21 -26.82
N VAL A 304 -7.70 -4.57 -26.67
CA VAL A 304 -8.25 -5.85 -27.17
C VAL A 304 -8.88 -5.66 -28.54
N LEU A 305 -8.41 -6.42 -29.50
CA LEU A 305 -8.79 -6.38 -30.89
C LEU A 305 -9.37 -7.74 -31.34
N ASP A 306 -10.31 -7.70 -32.25
CA ASP A 306 -10.82 -8.91 -32.91
C ASP A 306 -9.88 -9.33 -34.03
N SER A 307 -9.25 -10.50 -33.90
CA SER A 307 -8.28 -11.00 -34.87
C SER A 307 -8.95 -11.49 -36.20
N THR A 308 -10.27 -11.63 -36.22
CA THR A 308 -11.01 -11.97 -37.46
C THR A 308 -11.17 -10.76 -38.39
N GLU A 309 -11.10 -9.54 -37.84
CA GLU A 309 -11.18 -8.27 -38.56
C GLU A 309 -10.03 -7.36 -38.09
N PRO A 310 -8.75 -7.74 -38.35
CA PRO A 310 -7.64 -6.99 -37.84
C PRO A 310 -7.58 -5.60 -38.48
N PRO A 311 -7.25 -4.53 -37.70
CA PRO A 311 -7.02 -3.21 -38.25
C PRO A 311 -5.86 -3.21 -39.27
N ALA A 312 -5.91 -2.30 -40.24
CA ALA A 312 -4.87 -2.18 -41.27
C ALA A 312 -3.52 -1.76 -40.65
N ASP A 313 -3.52 -0.97 -39.58
CA ASP A 313 -2.35 -0.53 -38.84
C ASP A 313 -2.53 -0.80 -37.36
N LEU A 314 -1.72 -1.70 -36.81
CA LEU A 314 -1.67 -2.02 -35.38
C LEU A 314 -0.83 -1.04 -34.56
N THR A 315 -0.13 -0.11 -35.21
CA THR A 315 0.73 0.87 -34.52
C THR A 315 0.00 2.17 -34.19
N ASP A 316 -1.03 2.52 -34.95
CA ASP A 316 -1.86 3.71 -34.75
C ASP A 316 -2.93 3.46 -33.69
N LEU A 317 -2.63 3.81 -32.44
CA LEU A 317 -3.50 3.61 -31.27
C LEU A 317 -4.87 4.31 -31.44
N THR A 318 -4.89 5.48 -32.09
CA THR A 318 -6.13 6.24 -32.33
C THR A 318 -7.11 5.45 -33.19
N SER A 319 -6.61 4.73 -34.21
CA SER A 319 -7.43 3.87 -35.07
C SER A 319 -7.93 2.59 -34.40
N LEU A 320 -7.18 2.11 -33.40
CA LEU A 320 -7.49 0.89 -32.63
C LEU A 320 -8.60 1.11 -31.61
N LEU A 321 -8.73 2.33 -31.08
CA LEU A 321 -9.67 2.66 -30.04
C LEU A 321 -11.01 3.15 -30.58
N PRO A 322 -12.16 2.82 -29.95
CA PRO A 322 -13.42 3.48 -30.21
C PRO A 322 -13.33 5.00 -29.99
N GLN A 323 -14.13 5.78 -30.69
CA GLN A 323 -14.12 7.24 -30.58
C GLN A 323 -14.31 7.73 -29.14
N SER A 324 -15.12 7.06 -28.34
CA SER A 324 -15.32 7.33 -26.91
C SER A 324 -14.10 7.04 -26.01
N GLN A 325 -13.06 6.37 -26.52
CA GLN A 325 -11.86 5.96 -25.78
C GLN A 325 -10.57 6.59 -26.35
N GLN A 326 -10.66 7.42 -27.38
CA GLN A 326 -9.47 8.05 -27.99
C GLN A 326 -8.67 8.92 -27.03
N GLN A 327 -9.30 9.49 -26.00
CA GLN A 327 -8.63 10.24 -24.93
C GLN A 327 -7.61 9.41 -24.13
N LEU A 328 -7.63 8.07 -24.26
CA LEU A 328 -6.62 7.19 -23.62
C LEU A 328 -5.25 7.30 -24.30
N ASP A 329 -5.20 7.73 -25.56
CA ASP A 329 -3.94 7.98 -26.28
C ASP A 329 -3.14 9.12 -25.66
N ASP A 330 -3.81 10.16 -25.18
CA ASP A 330 -3.20 11.33 -24.51
C ASP A 330 -2.49 10.98 -23.20
N LEU A 331 -2.73 9.79 -22.64
CA LEU A 331 -2.18 9.40 -21.33
C LEU A 331 -0.74 8.87 -21.43
N ALA A 332 -0.21 8.65 -22.63
CA ALA A 332 1.14 8.12 -22.88
C ALA A 332 1.47 6.85 -22.06
N LEU A 333 0.45 6.00 -21.77
CA LEU A 333 0.64 4.74 -21.06
C LEU A 333 1.35 3.73 -21.98
N PRO A 334 2.21 2.86 -21.44
CA PRO A 334 2.70 1.70 -22.18
C PRO A 334 1.53 0.84 -22.65
N VAL A 335 1.55 0.44 -23.92
CA VAL A 335 0.43 -0.27 -24.57
C VAL A 335 0.79 -1.73 -24.81
N THR A 336 -0.10 -2.64 -24.45
CA THR A 336 -0.07 -4.04 -24.89
C THR A 336 -1.28 -4.29 -25.79
N ARG A 337 -1.06 -4.83 -26.98
CA ARG A 337 -2.10 -5.16 -27.95
C ARG A 337 -2.42 -6.65 -27.88
N VAL A 338 -3.70 -6.97 -27.87
CA VAL A 338 -4.18 -8.34 -27.77
C VAL A 338 -5.12 -8.62 -28.96
N LEU A 339 -4.66 -9.40 -29.91
CA LEU A 339 -5.43 -9.95 -31.01
C LEU A 339 -6.17 -11.19 -30.50
N ASN A 340 -7.41 -11.02 -30.09
CA ASN A 340 -8.24 -12.08 -29.52
C ASN A 340 -9.02 -12.84 -30.61
N LYS A 341 -9.56 -14.00 -30.27
CA LYS A 341 -10.32 -14.93 -31.16
C LYS A 341 -9.45 -15.63 -32.20
N ALA A 342 -8.23 -16.01 -31.81
CA ALA A 342 -7.32 -16.78 -32.66
C ALA A 342 -7.95 -18.09 -33.13
N ASP A 343 -8.83 -18.69 -32.35
CA ASP A 343 -9.63 -19.88 -32.68
C ASP A 343 -10.54 -19.69 -33.90
N LEU A 344 -10.90 -18.46 -34.25
CA LEU A 344 -11.72 -18.12 -35.40
C LEU A 344 -10.90 -17.56 -36.55
N SER A 345 -9.81 -16.86 -36.31
CA SER A 345 -9.00 -16.21 -37.36
C SER A 345 -7.93 -17.12 -37.96
N GLY A 346 -7.56 -18.21 -37.25
CA GLY A 346 -6.49 -19.13 -37.68
C GLY A 346 -5.08 -18.54 -37.52
N LEU A 347 -4.92 -17.39 -36.82
CA LEU A 347 -3.62 -16.85 -36.47
C LEU A 347 -2.95 -17.73 -35.40
N THR A 348 -1.63 -17.88 -35.50
CA THR A 348 -0.86 -18.67 -34.53
C THR A 348 -0.85 -17.95 -33.17
N PRO A 349 -1.37 -18.57 -32.08
CA PRO A 349 -1.33 -18.00 -30.75
C PRO A 349 0.09 -17.78 -30.21
N GLY A 350 0.28 -16.75 -29.39
CA GLY A 350 1.55 -16.38 -28.77
C GLY A 350 1.96 -14.94 -29.06
N ALA A 351 3.25 -14.62 -28.89
CA ALA A 351 3.79 -13.32 -29.22
C ALA A 351 3.75 -13.06 -30.73
N HIS A 352 3.36 -11.82 -31.13
CA HIS A 352 3.32 -11.46 -32.55
C HIS A 352 4.74 -11.40 -33.12
N PRO A 353 5.00 -11.99 -34.29
CA PRO A 353 6.37 -12.21 -34.79
C PRO A 353 7.14 -10.91 -35.12
N THR A 354 6.44 -9.80 -35.42
CA THR A 354 7.07 -8.56 -35.89
C THR A 354 6.76 -7.34 -35.05
N LEU A 355 5.73 -7.40 -34.19
CA LEU A 355 5.29 -6.27 -33.37
C LEU A 355 5.54 -6.55 -31.90
N ALA A 356 6.38 -5.77 -31.27
CA ALA A 356 6.60 -5.82 -29.84
C ALA A 356 5.31 -5.53 -29.06
N ASP A 357 5.20 -6.03 -27.85
CA ASP A 357 4.03 -5.84 -26.97
C ASP A 357 2.68 -6.19 -27.63
N THR A 358 2.69 -7.16 -28.54
CA THR A 358 1.50 -7.62 -29.29
C THR A 358 1.38 -9.14 -29.17
N PHE A 359 0.18 -9.61 -28.80
CA PHE A 359 -0.09 -11.03 -28.54
C PHE A 359 -1.34 -11.50 -29.25
N VAL A 360 -1.28 -12.68 -29.83
CA VAL A 360 -2.39 -13.38 -30.45
C VAL A 360 -2.90 -14.44 -29.47
N ILE A 361 -4.18 -14.36 -29.12
CA ILE A 361 -4.77 -15.23 -28.11
C ILE A 361 -6.16 -15.73 -28.51
N SER A 362 -6.60 -16.81 -27.90
CA SER A 362 -8.01 -17.14 -27.78
C SER A 362 -8.42 -17.12 -26.31
N ALA A 363 -9.22 -16.13 -25.91
CA ALA A 363 -9.76 -16.07 -24.56
C ALA A 363 -10.72 -17.27 -24.25
N THR A 364 -11.25 -17.93 -25.29
CA THR A 364 -12.16 -19.07 -25.17
C THR A 364 -11.42 -20.37 -24.95
N THR A 365 -10.35 -20.62 -25.73
CA THR A 365 -9.57 -21.88 -25.64
C THR A 365 -8.41 -21.80 -24.65
N GLY A 366 -7.97 -20.58 -24.28
CA GLY A 366 -6.84 -20.34 -23.41
C GLY A 366 -5.49 -20.27 -24.14
N GLU A 367 -5.46 -20.48 -25.45
CA GLU A 367 -4.23 -20.44 -26.24
C GLU A 367 -3.63 -19.03 -26.30
N GLY A 368 -2.31 -18.90 -26.13
CA GLY A 368 -1.57 -17.62 -26.11
C GLY A 368 -1.69 -16.83 -24.80
N LEU A 369 -2.50 -17.28 -23.83
CA LEU A 369 -2.65 -16.59 -22.54
C LEU A 369 -1.41 -16.72 -21.65
N ALA A 370 -0.66 -17.82 -21.74
CA ALA A 370 0.54 -18.02 -20.96
C ALA A 370 1.62 -16.98 -21.29
N GLU A 371 1.82 -16.72 -22.59
CA GLU A 371 2.75 -15.72 -23.10
C GLU A 371 2.32 -14.31 -22.71
N LEU A 372 1.02 -14.00 -22.82
CA LEU A 372 0.47 -12.72 -22.38
C LEU A 372 0.67 -12.50 -20.87
N ARG A 373 0.40 -13.53 -20.03
CA ARG A 373 0.62 -13.47 -18.58
C ARG A 373 2.10 -13.23 -18.25
N GLN A 374 2.99 -13.96 -18.92
CA GLN A 374 4.42 -13.78 -18.73
C GLN A 374 4.89 -12.39 -19.15
N HIS A 375 4.38 -11.85 -20.27
CA HIS A 375 4.64 -10.50 -20.70
C HIS A 375 4.19 -9.46 -19.65
N LEU A 376 2.97 -9.57 -19.13
CA LEU A 376 2.46 -8.64 -18.12
C LEU A 376 3.32 -8.64 -16.86
N LYS A 377 3.79 -9.81 -16.39
CA LYS A 377 4.72 -9.93 -15.27
C LYS A 377 6.05 -9.24 -15.58
N THR A 378 6.64 -9.51 -16.73
CA THR A 378 7.91 -8.92 -17.17
C THR A 378 7.79 -7.40 -17.33
N ALA A 379 6.70 -6.93 -17.95
CA ALA A 379 6.43 -5.52 -18.14
C ALA A 379 6.21 -4.74 -16.83
N ALA A 380 5.66 -5.42 -15.80
CA ALA A 380 5.60 -4.88 -14.44
C ALA A 380 6.95 -4.91 -13.73
N GLY A 381 7.92 -5.68 -14.21
CA GLY A 381 9.17 -5.97 -13.53
C GLY A 381 9.00 -6.97 -12.37
N TYR A 382 7.93 -7.78 -12.38
CA TYR A 382 7.66 -8.76 -11.34
C TYR A 382 8.55 -10.00 -11.51
N GLN A 383 9.34 -10.31 -10.48
CA GLN A 383 10.31 -11.40 -10.48
C GLN A 383 9.86 -12.64 -9.70
N GLY A 384 8.62 -12.60 -9.18
CA GLY A 384 8.05 -13.68 -8.37
C GLY A 384 7.95 -13.32 -6.89
N ALA A 385 7.03 -14.01 -6.21
CA ALA A 385 6.70 -13.73 -4.81
C ALA A 385 7.85 -14.05 -3.84
N GLU A 386 8.73 -14.97 -4.19
CA GLU A 386 9.87 -15.37 -3.34
C GLU A 386 10.90 -14.27 -3.14
N GLN A 387 10.97 -13.30 -4.06
CA GLN A 387 11.88 -12.15 -3.97
C GLN A 387 11.28 -10.97 -3.20
N SER A 388 9.99 -11.02 -2.89
CA SER A 388 9.32 -9.97 -2.13
C SER A 388 9.44 -10.22 -0.63
N ARG A 389 10.48 -9.67 -0.01
CA ARG A 389 10.78 -9.86 1.41
C ARG A 389 9.87 -9.06 2.35
N PHE A 390 9.25 -7.98 1.87
CA PHE A 390 8.42 -7.05 2.62
C PHE A 390 7.47 -6.28 1.70
N SER A 391 6.40 -5.67 2.24
CA SER A 391 5.56 -4.72 1.51
C SER A 391 6.24 -3.34 1.45
N ALA A 392 6.02 -2.62 0.34
CA ALA A 392 6.49 -1.25 0.20
C ALA A 392 5.44 -0.37 -0.49
N ARG A 393 5.55 0.94 -0.29
CA ARG A 393 4.65 1.95 -0.84
C ARG A 393 5.39 2.89 -1.79
N ARG A 394 4.64 3.61 -2.62
CA ARG A 394 5.22 4.59 -3.56
C ARG A 394 6.09 5.63 -2.84
N ARG A 395 5.71 6.09 -1.63
CA ARG A 395 6.51 7.03 -0.85
C ARG A 395 7.89 6.48 -0.52
N HIS A 396 7.99 5.19 -0.15
CA HIS A 396 9.27 4.54 0.14
C HIS A 396 10.19 4.51 -1.07
N ILE A 397 9.63 4.18 -2.25
CA ILE A 397 10.38 4.19 -3.51
C ILE A 397 10.86 5.60 -3.86
N THR A 398 10.03 6.62 -3.59
CA THR A 398 10.40 8.01 -3.82
C THR A 398 11.54 8.43 -2.90
N ALA A 399 11.45 8.14 -1.61
CA ALA A 399 12.48 8.43 -0.63
C ALA A 399 13.82 7.72 -0.96
N LEU A 400 13.78 6.42 -1.31
CA LEU A 400 14.96 5.67 -1.75
C LEU A 400 15.59 6.26 -3.02
N LYS A 401 14.80 6.72 -3.99
CA LYS A 401 15.30 7.39 -5.19
C LYS A 401 15.93 8.74 -4.87
N GLN A 402 15.36 9.50 -3.96
CA GLN A 402 15.94 10.77 -3.50
C GLN A 402 17.26 10.56 -2.78
N ALA A 403 17.32 9.57 -1.90
CA ALA A 403 18.57 9.17 -1.25
C ALA A 403 19.65 8.76 -2.26
N LEU A 404 19.30 7.91 -3.23
CA LEU A 404 20.24 7.51 -4.30
C LEU A 404 20.71 8.69 -5.15
N ALA A 405 19.82 9.62 -5.49
CA ALA A 405 20.21 10.82 -6.25
C ALA A 405 21.21 11.68 -5.47
N ALA A 406 20.99 11.88 -4.16
CA ALA A 406 21.95 12.57 -3.30
C ALA A 406 23.28 11.83 -3.20
N LEU A 407 23.26 10.49 -3.02
CA LEU A 407 24.47 9.68 -2.98
C LEU A 407 25.28 9.74 -4.29
N HIS A 408 24.62 9.71 -5.44
CA HIS A 408 25.30 9.88 -6.74
C HIS A 408 25.88 11.29 -6.91
N ASN A 409 25.16 12.34 -6.47
CA ASN A 409 25.71 13.68 -6.45
C ASN A 409 26.97 13.76 -5.57
N GLY A 410 26.90 13.22 -4.35
CA GLY A 410 28.05 13.15 -3.45
C GLY A 410 29.23 12.38 -4.04
N HIS A 411 28.96 11.27 -4.76
CA HIS A 411 29.98 10.54 -5.49
C HIS A 411 30.66 11.42 -6.57
N ASP A 412 29.87 12.15 -7.35
CA ASP A 412 30.43 13.05 -8.38
C ASP A 412 31.23 14.22 -7.77
N GLN A 413 30.78 14.78 -6.62
CA GLN A 413 31.52 15.80 -5.89
C GLN A 413 32.88 15.28 -5.39
N LEU A 414 32.90 14.04 -4.88
CA LEU A 414 34.12 13.41 -4.41
C LEU A 414 35.13 13.21 -5.56
N TYR A 415 34.69 12.63 -6.69
CA TYR A 415 35.59 12.24 -7.78
C TYR A 415 36.01 13.38 -8.70
N GLN A 416 35.12 14.38 -8.93
CA GLN A 416 35.39 15.47 -9.88
C GLN A 416 35.97 16.70 -9.20
N HIS A 417 35.63 16.94 -7.93
CA HIS A 417 35.95 18.21 -7.27
C HIS A 417 36.71 18.05 -5.96
N ALA A 418 36.90 16.82 -5.45
CA ALA A 418 37.47 16.54 -4.12
C ALA A 418 36.82 17.42 -3.01
N ALA A 419 35.52 17.71 -3.14
CA ALA A 419 34.80 18.66 -2.31
C ALA A 419 34.12 17.92 -1.13
N GLY A 420 34.86 17.71 -0.04
CA GLY A 420 34.35 17.00 1.15
C GLY A 420 33.13 17.65 1.79
N GLU A 421 33.06 18.98 1.84
CA GLU A 421 31.92 19.72 2.40
C GLU A 421 30.62 19.45 1.61
N LEU A 422 30.68 19.42 0.28
CA LEU A 422 29.53 19.13 -0.58
C LEU A 422 29.12 17.65 -0.44
N LEU A 423 30.09 16.74 -0.33
CA LEU A 423 29.80 15.33 -0.04
C LEU A 423 29.07 15.18 1.31
N ALA A 424 29.50 15.85 2.36
CA ALA A 424 28.84 15.80 3.67
C ALA A 424 27.38 16.27 3.61
N GLU A 425 27.08 17.33 2.83
CA GLU A 425 25.70 17.83 2.64
C GLU A 425 24.85 16.83 1.85
N ASP A 426 25.40 16.21 0.79
CA ASP A 426 24.71 15.19 0.01
C ASP A 426 24.43 13.92 0.84
N LEU A 427 25.39 13.49 1.68
CA LEU A 427 25.20 12.38 2.63
C LEU A 427 24.08 12.68 3.64
N ARG A 428 24.03 13.91 4.13
CA ARG A 428 22.96 14.36 5.03
C ARG A 428 21.60 14.36 4.36
N ALA A 429 21.51 14.84 3.11
CA ALA A 429 20.29 14.82 2.33
C ALA A 429 19.80 13.37 2.09
N ALA A 430 20.72 12.44 1.78
CA ALA A 430 20.41 11.03 1.64
C ALA A 430 19.87 10.41 2.94
N GLN A 431 20.51 10.71 4.07
CA GLN A 431 20.06 10.26 5.40
C GLN A 431 18.64 10.73 5.69
N HIS A 432 18.37 12.03 5.53
CA HIS A 432 17.03 12.60 5.75
C HIS A 432 15.96 11.89 4.92
N ALA A 433 16.23 11.64 3.62
CA ALA A 433 15.30 10.94 2.76
C ALA A 433 15.01 9.51 3.23
N LEU A 434 16.00 8.79 3.76
CA LEU A 434 15.81 7.44 4.30
C LEU A 434 15.04 7.44 5.62
N GLU A 435 15.32 8.39 6.51
CA GLU A 435 14.68 8.52 7.81
C GLU A 435 13.18 8.87 7.71
N GLU A 436 12.75 9.52 6.62
CA GLU A 436 11.32 9.70 6.30
C GLU A 436 10.58 8.36 6.13
N ILE A 437 11.27 7.30 5.72
CA ILE A 437 10.65 5.98 5.51
C ILE A 437 10.15 5.41 6.83
N THR A 438 10.98 5.42 7.86
CA THR A 438 10.69 4.86 9.18
C THR A 438 9.98 5.83 10.12
N GLY A 439 9.98 7.12 9.78
CA GLY A 439 9.27 8.16 10.52
C GLY A 439 10.11 8.86 11.58
N VAL A 440 11.43 8.72 11.56
CA VAL A 440 12.33 9.42 12.50
C VAL A 440 12.26 10.93 12.28
N PHE A 441 12.16 11.37 11.01
CA PHE A 441 11.90 12.75 10.63
C PHE A 441 10.72 12.80 9.66
N THR A 442 9.54 13.17 10.17
CA THR A 442 8.33 13.32 9.36
C THR A 442 7.62 14.61 9.67
N ALA A 443 7.10 15.27 8.62
CA ALA A 443 6.20 16.41 8.81
C ALA A 443 4.84 15.93 9.32
N ASP A 444 4.20 16.70 10.22
CA ASP A 444 2.88 16.40 10.78
C ASP A 444 1.82 16.18 9.68
N ASP A 445 1.88 16.92 8.57
CA ASP A 445 0.98 16.76 7.43
C ASP A 445 1.11 15.37 6.75
N LEU A 446 2.31 14.79 6.70
CA LEU A 446 2.54 13.47 6.13
C LEU A 446 1.95 12.39 7.04
N LEU A 447 2.17 12.47 8.35
CA LEU A 447 1.56 11.57 9.33
C LEU A 447 0.03 11.61 9.24
N GLY A 448 -0.54 12.81 9.20
CA GLY A 448 -1.98 13.01 9.05
C GLY A 448 -2.54 12.32 7.79
N ARG A 449 -1.86 12.43 6.65
CA ARG A 449 -2.28 11.78 5.39
C ARG A 449 -2.17 10.25 5.45
N ILE A 450 -1.11 9.71 6.04
CA ILE A 450 -0.92 8.27 6.16
C ILE A 450 -2.03 7.67 7.03
N PHE A 451 -2.24 8.19 8.23
CA PHE A 451 -3.20 7.64 9.17
C PHE A 451 -4.66 7.91 8.76
N SER A 452 -4.96 9.01 8.09
CA SER A 452 -6.32 9.25 7.56
C SER A 452 -6.79 8.24 6.52
N SER A 453 -5.87 7.52 5.89
CA SER A 453 -6.19 6.44 4.94
C SER A 453 -6.54 5.11 5.62
N PHE A 454 -6.37 4.99 6.94
CA PHE A 454 -6.66 3.77 7.69
C PHE A 454 -8.15 3.70 8.07
N CYS A 455 -8.61 2.50 8.42
CA CYS A 455 -9.96 2.34 8.96
C CYS A 455 -10.08 2.92 10.38
N ILE A 456 -11.27 3.41 10.74
CA ILE A 456 -11.59 3.79 12.14
C ILE A 456 -11.52 2.52 13.01
N GLY A 457 -10.88 2.63 14.17
CA GLY A 457 -10.71 1.50 15.10
C GLY A 457 -9.37 0.74 14.98
N LYS A 458 -8.47 1.25 14.10
CA LYS A 458 -7.12 0.70 13.88
C LYS A 458 -6.04 1.73 14.13
#